data_3e0de3ad27e579abb5422ff682df383b
#
_entry.id   3e0de3ad27e579abb5422ff682df383b
#
_cell.length_a   1.000
_cell.length_b   1.000
_cell.length_c   1.000
_cell.angle_alpha   90.00
_cell.angle_beta   90.00
_cell.angle_gamma   90.00
#
_symmetry.space_group_name_H-M   'P 1'
#
loop_
_entity.id
_entity.type
_entity.pdbx_description
1 polymer ?
#
loop_
_entity_poly.entity_id
_entity_poly.type
_entity_poly.pdbx_seq_one_letter_code
_entity_poly.pdbx_strand_id
1 'polypeptide(L)'
;MVLGVITALLSTNIGTVFRLVIAIGTGPGVVLVLRWFWWRINAAAELAAMLAGFLIGLSTSVLPVLRIDDYGLRLMVTTAMTALVWITAMLVTPPESPEVLERFVRQVQPAGPGWRHWRLRTAALRDHIPSAVA
;
A
#
# COMPACT_ATOMS: atom_id res chain seq x y z
N MET A 1 3.78 -14.59 -14.13
CA MET A 1 3.15 -15.71 -14.83
C MET A 1 3.65 -17.07 -14.33
N VAL A 2 4.94 -17.34 -14.21
CA VAL A 2 5.48 -18.66 -13.77
C VAL A 2 4.95 -19.06 -12.38
N LEU A 3 4.95 -18.14 -11.41
CA LEU A 3 4.45 -18.40 -10.05
C LEU A 3 2.96 -18.76 -10.06
N GLY A 4 2.15 -18.10 -10.89
CA GLY A 4 0.72 -18.38 -11.04
C GLY A 4 0.46 -19.76 -11.62
N VAL A 5 1.25 -20.20 -12.60
CA VAL A 5 1.15 -21.54 -13.19
C VAL A 5 1.54 -22.61 -12.18
N ILE A 6 2.63 -22.42 -11.43
CA ILE A 6 3.08 -23.33 -10.39
C ILE A 6 2.01 -23.43 -9.29
N THR A 7 1.45 -22.33 -8.84
CA THR A 7 0.39 -22.32 -7.82
C THR A 7 -0.88 -23.04 -8.33
N ALA A 8 -1.25 -22.83 -9.58
CA ALA A 8 -2.41 -23.48 -10.18
C ALA A 8 -2.22 -25.00 -10.32
N LEU A 9 -1.01 -25.45 -10.69
CA LEU A 9 -0.67 -26.88 -10.82
C LEU A 9 -0.58 -27.59 -9.46
N LEU A 10 -0.14 -26.90 -8.41
CA LEU A 10 -0.02 -27.46 -7.06
C LEU A 10 -1.34 -27.41 -6.27
N SER A 11 -2.33 -26.68 -6.75
CA SER A 11 -3.60 -26.50 -6.04
C SER A 11 -4.66 -27.46 -6.57
N THR A 12 -5.17 -28.28 -5.68
CA THR A 12 -6.30 -29.20 -5.95
C THR A 12 -7.65 -28.47 -6.02
N ASN A 13 -7.70 -27.19 -5.67
CA ASN A 13 -8.93 -26.40 -5.60
C ASN A 13 -8.69 -24.93 -5.96
N ILE A 14 -9.38 -24.46 -6.98
CA ILE A 14 -9.36 -23.06 -7.45
C ILE A 14 -9.70 -22.07 -6.32
N GLY A 15 -10.62 -22.44 -5.41
CA GLY A 15 -10.98 -21.63 -4.26
C GLY A 15 -9.80 -21.33 -3.31
N THR A 16 -8.88 -22.27 -3.16
CA THR A 16 -7.66 -22.07 -2.35
C THR A 16 -6.72 -21.03 -2.97
N VAL A 17 -6.52 -21.13 -4.29
CA VAL A 17 -5.70 -20.12 -5.03
C VAL A 17 -6.32 -18.73 -4.91
N PHE A 18 -7.62 -18.62 -5.09
CA PHE A 18 -8.33 -17.35 -5.00
C PHE A 18 -8.23 -16.72 -3.61
N ARG A 19 -8.42 -17.51 -2.56
CA ARG A 19 -8.24 -17.06 -1.17
C ARG A 19 -6.80 -16.61 -0.87
N LEU A 20 -5.81 -17.29 -1.43
CA LEU A 20 -4.40 -16.90 -1.30
C LEU A 20 -4.14 -15.55 -1.95
N VAL A 21 -4.62 -15.32 -3.16
CA VAL A 21 -4.48 -14.05 -3.88
C VAL A 21 -5.12 -12.90 -3.09
N ILE A 22 -6.33 -13.11 -2.56
CA ILE A 22 -7.00 -12.09 -1.72
C ILE A 22 -6.19 -11.83 -0.46
N ALA A 23 -5.71 -12.86 0.24
CA ALA A 23 -4.93 -12.69 1.47
C ALA A 23 -3.65 -11.88 1.24
N ILE A 24 -2.95 -12.13 0.12
CA ILE A 24 -1.73 -11.39 -0.25
C ILE A 24 -2.06 -9.92 -0.60
N GLY A 25 -3.18 -9.68 -1.31
CA GLY A 25 -3.56 -8.35 -1.79
C GLY A 25 -4.19 -7.44 -0.73
N THR A 26 -4.69 -7.99 0.38
CA THR A 26 -5.42 -7.22 1.39
C THR A 26 -4.53 -6.17 2.09
N GLY A 27 -3.28 -6.52 2.43
CA GLY A 27 -2.34 -5.61 3.08
C GLY A 27 -1.99 -4.38 2.23
N PRO A 28 -1.43 -4.55 1.02
CA PRO A 28 -1.10 -3.43 0.15
C PRO A 28 -2.32 -2.62 -0.29
N GLY A 29 -3.49 -3.24 -0.45
CA GLY A 29 -4.73 -2.54 -0.81
C GLY A 29 -5.09 -1.42 0.17
N VAL A 30 -4.94 -1.66 1.46
CA VAL A 30 -5.20 -0.65 2.51
C VAL A 30 -4.25 0.55 2.36
N VAL A 31 -2.95 0.32 2.13
CA VAL A 31 -1.94 1.39 1.97
C VAL A 31 -2.26 2.27 0.76
N LEU A 32 -2.62 1.67 -0.37
CA LEU A 32 -2.96 2.39 -1.60
C LEU A 32 -4.17 3.29 -1.41
N VAL A 33 -5.19 2.83 -0.69
CA VAL A 33 -6.37 3.65 -0.35
C VAL A 33 -5.99 4.78 0.61
N LEU A 34 -5.22 4.50 1.65
CA LEU A 34 -4.81 5.49 2.64
C LEU A 34 -3.90 6.58 2.07
N ARG A 35 -3.14 6.32 1.02
CA ARG A 35 -2.34 7.32 0.30
C ARG A 35 -3.17 8.51 -0.19
N TRP A 36 -4.42 8.31 -0.55
CA TRP A 36 -5.33 9.39 -0.95
C TRP A 36 -5.71 10.32 0.20
N PHE A 37 -5.61 9.83 1.44
CA PHE A 37 -5.97 10.58 2.64
C PHE A 37 -4.76 11.15 3.37
N TRP A 38 -3.58 10.52 3.23
CA TRP A 38 -2.39 10.87 4.02
C TRP A 38 -1.13 11.01 3.16
N TRP A 39 -0.60 12.23 3.11
CA TRP A 39 0.58 12.61 2.31
C TRP A 39 1.89 11.92 2.74
N ARG A 40 1.98 11.46 3.99
CA ARG A 40 3.20 10.85 4.54
C ARG A 40 3.46 9.42 4.03
N ILE A 41 2.49 8.80 3.39
CA ILE A 41 2.68 7.46 2.83
C ILE A 41 3.61 7.59 1.63
N ASN A 42 4.83 7.02 1.79
CA ASN A 42 5.91 7.04 0.80
C ASN A 42 6.00 5.69 0.06
N ALA A 43 6.81 5.66 -1.00
CA ALA A 43 7.03 4.45 -1.80
C ALA A 43 7.62 3.29 -0.96
N ALA A 44 8.44 3.58 0.06
CA ALA A 44 8.98 2.55 0.95
C ALA A 44 7.88 1.85 1.76
N ALA A 45 6.87 2.59 2.25
CA ALA A 45 5.72 2.01 2.94
C ALA A 45 4.89 1.12 2.01
N GLU A 46 4.70 1.51 0.76
CA GLU A 46 3.99 0.70 -0.25
C GLU A 46 4.75 -0.60 -0.55
N LEU A 47 6.06 -0.53 -0.78
CA LEU A 47 6.89 -1.70 -0.99
C LEU A 47 6.91 -2.62 0.25
N ALA A 48 7.04 -2.05 1.44
CA ALA A 48 6.98 -2.82 2.68
C ALA A 48 5.64 -3.53 2.85
N ALA A 49 4.52 -2.88 2.51
CA ALA A 49 3.20 -3.48 2.55
C ALA A 49 3.05 -4.64 1.54
N MET A 50 3.58 -4.46 0.32
CA MET A 50 3.55 -5.51 -0.71
C MET A 50 4.38 -6.73 -0.30
N LEU A 51 5.60 -6.53 0.16
CA LEU A 51 6.48 -7.60 0.60
C LEU A 51 5.95 -8.31 1.86
N ALA A 52 5.52 -7.53 2.86
CA ALA A 52 4.96 -8.09 4.08
C ALA A 52 3.65 -8.83 3.82
N GLY A 53 2.75 -8.27 3.02
CA GLY A 53 1.49 -8.91 2.65
C GLY A 53 1.72 -10.24 1.93
N PHE A 54 2.69 -10.27 1.00
CA PHE A 54 3.08 -11.50 0.32
C PHE A 54 3.66 -12.55 1.29
N LEU A 55 4.68 -12.16 2.08
CA LEU A 55 5.37 -13.08 2.97
C LEU A 55 4.45 -13.61 4.09
N ILE A 56 3.70 -12.72 4.75
CA ILE A 56 2.78 -13.09 5.83
C ILE A 56 1.61 -13.91 5.28
N GLY A 57 1.01 -13.48 4.17
CA GLY A 57 -0.09 -14.18 3.54
C GLY A 57 0.30 -15.59 3.06
N LEU A 58 1.51 -15.72 2.50
CA LEU A 58 2.05 -17.02 2.10
C LEU A 58 2.34 -17.89 3.33
N SER A 59 3.01 -17.33 4.35
CA SER A 59 3.36 -18.06 5.57
C SER A 59 2.13 -18.60 6.30
N THR A 60 1.10 -17.79 6.49
CA THR A 60 -0.15 -18.20 7.15
C THR A 60 -0.99 -19.16 6.33
N SER A 61 -0.71 -19.29 5.03
CA SER A 61 -1.44 -20.19 4.12
C SER A 61 -0.76 -21.54 3.94
N VAL A 62 0.58 -21.56 3.92
CA VAL A 62 1.38 -22.72 3.50
C VAL A 62 2.08 -23.40 4.66
N LEU A 63 2.64 -22.62 5.62
CA LEU A 63 3.43 -23.21 6.71
C LEU A 63 2.53 -23.88 7.76
N PRO A 64 2.73 -25.19 8.05
CA PRO A 64 1.86 -25.93 9.00
C PRO A 64 1.84 -25.30 10.40
N VAL A 65 2.95 -24.73 10.85
CA VAL A 65 3.10 -24.12 12.19
C VAL A 65 2.35 -22.78 12.31
N LEU A 66 2.24 -22.04 11.19
CA LEU A 66 1.60 -20.72 11.14
C LEU A 66 0.25 -20.75 10.44
N ARG A 67 -0.22 -21.94 10.06
CA ARG A 67 -1.45 -22.09 9.32
C ARG A 67 -2.65 -21.72 10.18
N ILE A 68 -3.42 -20.77 9.69
CA ILE A 68 -4.69 -20.36 10.29
C ILE A 68 -5.80 -20.90 9.39
N ASP A 69 -6.55 -21.86 9.89
CA ASP A 69 -7.59 -22.54 9.10
C ASP A 69 -8.84 -21.66 8.92
N ASP A 70 -9.17 -20.83 9.90
CA ASP A 70 -10.25 -19.85 9.76
C ASP A 70 -9.84 -18.72 8.82
N TYR A 71 -10.61 -18.59 7.74
CA TYR A 71 -10.31 -17.60 6.69
C TYR A 71 -10.44 -16.15 7.17
N GLY A 72 -11.44 -15.86 7.99
CA GLY A 72 -11.68 -14.53 8.55
C GLY A 72 -10.54 -14.11 9.48
N LEU A 73 -10.18 -14.98 10.41
CA LEU A 73 -9.08 -14.75 11.34
C LEU A 73 -7.75 -14.58 10.60
N ARG A 74 -7.49 -15.39 9.57
CA ARG A 74 -6.30 -15.27 8.73
C ARG A 74 -6.22 -13.90 8.04
N LEU A 75 -7.32 -13.40 7.46
CA LEU A 75 -7.36 -12.08 6.87
C LEU A 75 -7.08 -10.98 7.90
N MET A 76 -7.69 -11.07 9.07
CA MET A 76 -7.47 -10.09 10.16
C MET A 76 -6.01 -10.07 10.60
N VAL A 77 -5.43 -11.23 10.86
CA VAL A 77 -4.02 -11.35 11.29
C VAL A 77 -3.08 -10.86 10.19
N THR A 78 -3.27 -11.28 8.95
CA THR A 78 -2.44 -10.84 7.83
C THR A 78 -2.51 -9.33 7.64
N THR A 79 -3.70 -8.75 7.68
CA THR A 79 -3.89 -7.30 7.54
C THR A 79 -3.26 -6.54 8.69
N ALA A 80 -3.47 -6.98 9.94
CA ALA A 80 -2.92 -6.33 11.12
C ALA A 80 -1.38 -6.37 11.13
N MET A 81 -0.79 -7.54 10.85
CA MET A 81 0.66 -7.70 10.78
C MET A 81 1.27 -6.89 9.64
N THR A 82 0.67 -6.91 8.46
CA THR A 82 1.10 -6.09 7.33
C THR A 82 0.99 -4.60 7.65
N ALA A 83 -0.09 -4.19 8.33
CA ALA A 83 -0.26 -2.80 8.77
C ALA A 83 0.85 -2.36 9.73
N LEU A 84 1.23 -3.18 10.69
CA LEU A 84 2.35 -2.89 11.60
C LEU A 84 3.66 -2.71 10.82
N VAL A 85 3.93 -3.57 9.84
CA VAL A 85 5.16 -3.49 9.05
C VAL A 85 5.22 -2.20 8.22
N TRP A 86 4.18 -1.88 7.46
CA TRP A 86 4.23 -0.67 6.61
C TRP A 86 4.14 0.62 7.41
N ILE A 87 3.42 0.65 8.55
CA ILE A 87 3.40 1.81 9.45
C ILE A 87 4.80 2.04 10.01
N THR A 88 5.47 0.97 10.45
CA THR A 88 6.86 1.07 10.94
C THR A 88 7.80 1.56 9.84
N ALA A 89 7.69 1.01 8.62
CA ALA A 89 8.47 1.46 7.48
C ALA A 89 8.22 2.94 7.17
N MET A 90 6.97 3.40 7.18
CA MET A 90 6.61 4.81 6.98
C MET A 90 7.19 5.73 8.06
N LEU A 91 7.27 5.28 9.32
CA LEU A 91 7.80 6.09 10.43
C LEU A 91 9.32 6.20 10.39
N VAL A 92 10.00 5.11 9.99
CA VAL A 92 11.47 5.03 9.94
C VAL A 92 12.03 5.68 8.68
N THR A 93 11.30 5.66 7.57
CA THR A 93 11.76 6.24 6.31
C THR A 93 11.39 7.73 6.20
N PRO A 94 12.28 8.55 5.58
CA PRO A 94 11.97 9.95 5.34
C PRO A 94 10.76 10.08 4.40
N PRO A 95 9.95 11.15 4.56
CA PRO A 95 8.86 11.44 3.63
C PRO A 95 9.41 11.73 2.22
N GLU A 96 8.54 11.63 1.23
CA GLU A 96 8.87 12.00 -0.15
C GLU A 96 9.34 13.48 -0.23
N SER A 97 10.20 13.78 -1.20
CA SER A 97 10.71 15.13 -1.37
C SER A 97 9.57 16.13 -1.64
N PRO A 98 9.71 17.40 -1.16
CA PRO A 98 8.71 18.43 -1.39
C PRO A 98 8.32 18.61 -2.85
N GLU A 99 9.28 18.47 -3.76
CA GLU A 99 9.10 18.62 -5.21
C GLU A 99 8.17 17.52 -5.77
N VAL A 100 8.34 16.29 -5.31
CA VAL A 100 7.49 15.14 -5.71
C VAL A 100 6.07 15.35 -5.18
N LEU A 101 5.92 15.78 -3.93
CA LEU A 101 4.61 16.04 -3.32
C LEU A 101 3.88 17.19 -4.01
N GLU A 102 4.57 18.28 -4.35
CA GLU A 102 3.99 19.41 -5.10
C GLU A 102 3.57 18.99 -6.51
N ARG A 103 4.39 18.21 -7.21
CA ARG A 103 4.06 17.66 -8.53
C ARG A 103 2.81 16.78 -8.44
N PHE A 104 2.75 15.90 -7.45
CA PHE A 104 1.60 15.04 -7.22
C PHE A 104 0.32 15.84 -6.96
N VAL A 105 0.38 16.85 -6.10
CA VAL A 105 -0.77 17.73 -5.82
C VAL A 105 -1.24 18.48 -7.06
N ARG A 106 -0.31 18.94 -7.92
CA ARG A 106 -0.67 19.61 -9.17
C ARG A 106 -1.37 18.71 -10.17
N GLN A 107 -0.93 17.45 -10.27
CA GLN A 107 -1.46 16.49 -11.24
C GLN A 107 -2.75 15.80 -10.76
N VAL A 108 -2.80 15.41 -9.49
CA VAL A 108 -3.85 14.52 -8.96
C VAL A 108 -4.89 15.26 -8.13
N GLN A 109 -4.53 16.40 -7.52
CA GLN A 109 -5.39 17.21 -6.65
C GLN A 109 -6.10 16.37 -5.56
N PRO A 110 -5.38 15.63 -4.72
CA PRO A 110 -5.96 14.72 -3.75
C PRO A 110 -6.87 15.47 -2.78
N ALA A 111 -8.10 14.98 -2.58
CA ALA A 111 -9.11 15.66 -1.75
C ALA A 111 -8.93 15.39 -0.24
N GLY A 112 -8.09 14.42 0.16
CA GLY A 112 -7.93 13.98 1.53
C GLY A 112 -7.51 15.09 2.51
N PRO A 113 -7.94 15.03 3.78
CA PRO A 113 -7.65 16.05 4.79
C PRO A 113 -6.15 16.23 5.06
N GLY A 114 -5.37 15.14 4.99
CA GLY A 114 -3.92 15.18 5.17
C GLY A 114 -3.17 15.97 4.09
N TRP A 115 -3.78 16.22 2.93
CA TRP A 115 -3.18 16.96 1.82
C TRP A 115 -3.46 18.46 1.86
N ARG A 116 -4.27 18.95 2.81
CA ARG A 116 -4.66 20.37 2.89
C ARG A 116 -3.47 21.32 2.92
N HIS A 117 -2.46 21.03 3.71
CA HIS A 117 -1.25 21.86 3.82
C HIS A 117 -0.52 21.98 2.47
N TRP A 118 -0.34 20.87 1.75
CA TRP A 118 0.33 20.84 0.46
C TRP A 118 -0.47 21.53 -0.63
N ARG A 119 -1.78 21.44 -0.61
CA ARG A 119 -2.68 22.17 -1.55
C ARG A 119 -2.56 23.66 -1.36
N LEU A 120 -2.57 24.16 -0.13
CA LEU A 120 -2.41 25.59 0.16
C LEU A 120 -1.04 26.10 -0.25
N ARG A 121 0.02 25.33 0.02
CA ARG A 121 1.39 25.68 -0.40
C ARG A 121 1.51 25.74 -1.91
N THR A 122 0.96 24.78 -2.64
CA THR A 122 1.01 24.74 -4.11
C THR A 122 0.20 25.88 -4.72
N ALA A 123 -0.93 26.25 -4.13
CA ALA A 123 -1.73 27.41 -4.56
C ALA A 123 -0.94 28.71 -4.38
N ALA A 124 -0.33 28.94 -3.21
CA ALA A 124 0.47 30.13 -2.94
C ALA A 124 1.67 30.28 -3.90
N LEU A 125 2.32 29.17 -4.26
CA LEU A 125 3.42 29.18 -5.25
C LEU A 125 2.91 29.55 -6.67
N ARG A 126 1.68 29.15 -7.00
CA ARG A 126 1.08 29.49 -8.29
C ARG A 126 0.77 30.98 -8.42
N ASP A 127 0.32 31.61 -7.32
CA ASP A 127 0.01 33.05 -7.30
C ASP A 127 1.26 33.93 -7.34
N HIS A 128 2.43 33.37 -7.00
CA HIS A 128 3.72 34.07 -7.03
C HIS A 128 4.49 33.91 -8.35
N ILE A 129 4.04 33.09 -9.28
CA ILE A 129 4.62 33.01 -10.62
C ILE A 129 3.87 34.03 -11.49
N PRO A 130 4.45 35.23 -11.79
CA PRO A 130 3.84 36.15 -12.72
C PRO A 130 3.68 35.45 -14.08
N SER A 131 2.57 35.71 -14.74
CA SER A 131 2.18 35.21 -16.06
C SER A 131 3.12 35.70 -17.19
N ALA A 132 4.42 35.59 -17.01
CA ALA A 132 5.45 36.09 -17.91
C ALA A 132 5.94 35.04 -18.93
N VAL A 133 5.20 33.94 -19.12
CA VAL A 133 5.43 32.99 -20.24
C VAL A 133 4.06 32.53 -20.73
N ALA A 134 3.39 33.38 -21.50
CA ALA A 134 2.34 33.00 -22.41
C ALA A 134 2.88 33.18 -23.84
#